data_45a45f3c0ca640667ffc5ab8f0785297
#
_entry.id   45a45f3c0ca640667ffc5ab8f0785297
#
_cell.length_a   1.000
_cell.length_b   1.000
_cell.length_c   1.000
_cell.angle_alpha   90.00
_cell.angle_beta   90.00
_cell.angle_gamma   90.00
#
_symmetry.space_group_name_H-M   'P 1'
#
loop_
_entity.id
_entity.type
_entity.pdbx_description
1 polymer ?
#
loop_
_entity_poly.entity_id
_entity_poly.type
_entity_poly.pdbx_seq_one_letter_code
_entity_poly.pdbx_strand_id
1 'polypeptide(L)'
;MTQNSASNAASQPADKVAHTATQTAAQAITPALRTWIVEQAQQGFGADAVLQSMMASGWSEDIAIEALESTLRDHLQGTPMQQALPPAVPVPVPSLGDSPLYVDAAGQRVRVLSSMATPHIVVFGNVLTPDECDTLIAAAKPRLNRSLTVAVKTGGEELNDDRTSSGMFFRRDENEVVKVLEERLAALVNWPIENGEGLQILHYKPGAEYKPHYDYFDPAEPGTPTILKRGGQRVATIIMYLSEPEKGGGTTFPDVQLEVAPQRGNAVFFSYSRAHPISKSLHGGAPVIAGEKWIATKWLRERRFE
;
A
#
# COMPACT_ATOMS: atom_id res chain seq x y z
N MET A 1 47.45 21.92 -8.65
CA MET A 1 46.91 23.24 -8.32
C MET A 1 45.38 23.11 -8.49
N THR A 2 44.54 23.17 -7.61
CA THR A 2 44.33 23.54 -6.22
C THR A 2 43.05 22.83 -5.76
N GLN A 3 43.11 22.26 -4.59
CA GLN A 3 41.97 21.67 -3.87
C GLN A 3 40.94 22.75 -3.53
N ASN A 4 39.69 22.37 -3.44
CA ASN A 4 38.79 22.99 -2.47
C ASN A 4 37.77 21.97 -1.96
N SER A 5 38.03 21.49 -0.77
CA SER A 5 37.15 20.75 0.11
C SER A 5 36.22 21.74 0.81
N ALA A 6 34.91 21.56 0.67
CA ALA A 6 33.93 22.24 1.49
C ALA A 6 33.48 21.34 2.64
N SER A 7 33.98 21.62 3.80
CA SER A 7 33.58 21.11 5.10
C SER A 7 32.26 21.76 5.50
N ASN A 8 31.25 20.95 5.75
CA ASN A 8 29.98 21.39 6.33
C ASN A 8 30.08 21.18 7.85
N ALA A 9 30.37 22.26 8.58
CA ALA A 9 30.43 22.29 10.04
C ALA A 9 29.03 22.59 10.59
N ALA A 10 28.51 21.67 11.40
CA ALA A 10 27.35 21.91 12.24
C ALA A 10 27.69 22.95 13.32
N SER A 11 26.83 23.95 13.48
CA SER A 11 26.93 25.01 14.46
C SER A 11 26.80 24.50 15.89
N GLN A 12 27.82 24.73 16.69
CA GLN A 12 27.80 24.58 18.16
C GLN A 12 27.21 25.87 18.82
N PRO A 13 26.47 25.73 19.93
CA PRO A 13 26.30 26.84 20.84
C PRO A 13 27.47 26.84 21.86
N ALA A 14 28.17 27.94 21.91
CA ALA A 14 29.21 28.21 22.90
C ALA A 14 28.57 28.55 24.25
N ASP A 15 29.00 27.86 25.31
CA ASP A 15 29.20 28.51 26.58
C ASP A 15 30.34 27.82 27.35
N LYS A 16 31.43 28.55 27.54
CA LYS A 16 32.57 28.21 28.38
C LYS A 16 32.25 28.56 29.82
N VAL A 17 32.26 27.58 30.72
CA VAL A 17 32.57 27.81 32.13
C VAL A 17 33.51 26.73 32.67
N ALA A 18 34.56 27.22 33.26
CA ALA A 18 35.74 26.66 33.88
C ALA A 18 35.64 25.29 34.57
N HIS A 19 36.71 24.52 34.40
CA HIS A 19 37.08 23.35 35.19
C HIS A 19 37.28 23.70 36.67
N THR A 20 36.59 22.97 37.54
CA THR A 20 37.14 22.51 38.83
C THR A 20 36.41 21.23 39.28
N ALA A 21 37.13 20.34 39.88
CA ALA A 21 36.87 18.93 40.17
C ALA A 21 35.59 18.64 40.97
N THR A 22 35.07 17.44 40.69
CA THR A 22 34.38 16.52 41.59
C THR A 22 33.02 16.95 42.13
N GLN A 23 31.99 16.52 41.43
CA GLN A 23 30.78 15.88 41.97
C GLN A 23 30.00 15.34 40.78
N THR A 24 29.76 14.04 40.76
CA THR A 24 28.81 13.38 39.87
C THR A 24 27.43 13.96 40.17
N ALA A 25 27.09 15.09 39.57
CA ALA A 25 25.70 15.51 39.51
C ALA A 25 24.96 14.45 38.70
N ALA A 26 23.99 13.82 39.32
CA ALA A 26 23.11 12.87 38.61
C ALA A 26 22.55 13.57 37.37
N GLN A 27 22.94 13.12 36.19
CA GLN A 27 22.45 13.65 34.93
C GLN A 27 20.95 13.35 34.87
N ALA A 28 20.10 14.36 34.98
CA ALA A 28 18.67 14.22 35.04
C ALA A 28 18.10 14.22 33.63
N ILE A 29 17.24 13.23 33.32
CA ILE A 29 16.46 13.17 32.07
C ILE A 29 15.40 14.27 32.11
N THR A 30 15.73 15.43 31.55
CA THR A 30 14.87 16.62 31.55
C THR A 30 13.81 16.57 30.43
N PRO A 31 12.65 17.28 30.55
CA PRO A 31 11.71 17.45 29.47
C PRO A 31 12.33 17.98 28.17
N ALA A 32 13.29 18.92 28.28
CA ALA A 32 14.01 19.48 27.14
C ALA A 32 14.85 18.41 26.40
N LEU A 33 15.51 17.51 27.14
CA LEU A 33 16.23 16.39 26.56
C LEU A 33 15.27 15.45 25.82
N ARG A 34 14.11 15.12 26.42
CA ARG A 34 13.09 14.29 25.80
C ARG A 34 12.55 14.89 24.49
N THR A 35 12.28 16.21 24.49
CA THR A 35 11.85 16.92 23.28
C THR A 35 12.93 16.83 22.19
N TRP A 36 14.19 17.09 22.54
CA TRP A 36 15.30 16.99 21.60
C TRP A 36 15.46 15.59 21.00
N ILE A 37 15.36 14.53 21.83
CA ILE A 37 15.43 13.13 21.34
C ILE A 37 14.32 12.87 20.29
N VAL A 38 13.09 13.32 20.57
CA VAL A 38 11.95 13.14 19.64
C VAL A 38 12.18 13.91 18.34
N GLU A 39 12.68 15.14 18.41
CA GLU A 39 13.01 15.96 17.23
C GLU A 39 14.08 15.29 16.35
N GLN A 40 15.12 14.70 16.96
CA GLN A 40 16.14 13.97 16.19
C GLN A 40 15.55 12.75 15.49
N ALA A 41 14.70 11.98 16.18
CA ALA A 41 14.02 10.84 15.58
C ALA A 41 13.08 11.25 14.40
N GLN A 42 12.37 12.38 14.55
CA GLN A 42 11.51 12.92 13.48
C GLN A 42 12.32 13.45 12.27
N GLN A 43 13.56 13.87 12.48
CA GLN A 43 14.49 14.24 11.40
C GLN A 43 15.13 13.02 10.72
N GLY A 44 14.82 11.80 11.17
CA GLY A 44 15.29 10.56 10.56
C GLY A 44 16.65 10.06 11.08
N PHE A 45 17.17 10.62 12.17
CA PHE A 45 18.37 10.09 12.80
C PHE A 45 18.07 8.79 13.53
N GLY A 46 18.85 7.74 13.26
CA GLY A 46 18.75 6.46 13.96
C GLY A 46 19.16 6.56 15.43
N ALA A 47 18.69 5.60 16.26
CA ALA A 47 18.96 5.57 17.69
C ALA A 47 20.46 5.61 18.02
N ASP A 48 21.31 4.92 17.26
CA ASP A 48 22.77 4.93 17.44
C ASP A 48 23.38 6.31 17.21
N ALA A 49 22.90 7.06 16.23
CA ALA A 49 23.39 8.41 15.94
C ALA A 49 23.02 9.40 17.05
N VAL A 50 21.81 9.26 17.61
CA VAL A 50 21.34 10.07 18.75
C VAL A 50 22.14 9.73 20.01
N LEU A 51 22.36 8.45 20.30
CA LEU A 51 23.19 7.99 21.40
C LEU A 51 24.62 8.54 21.33
N GLN A 52 25.25 8.42 20.17
CA GLN A 52 26.60 8.98 19.92
C GLN A 52 26.66 10.49 20.17
N SER A 53 25.63 11.23 19.72
CA SER A 53 25.56 12.69 19.94
C SER A 53 25.41 13.04 21.42
N MET A 54 24.62 12.25 22.19
CA MET A 54 24.49 12.43 23.64
C MET A 54 25.83 12.16 24.35
N MET A 55 26.51 11.06 24.03
CA MET A 55 27.82 10.72 24.59
C MET A 55 28.86 11.78 24.26
N ALA A 56 28.88 12.28 23.01
CA ALA A 56 29.77 13.38 22.63
C ALA A 56 29.48 14.69 23.38
N SER A 57 28.25 14.86 23.86
CA SER A 57 27.85 16.00 24.72
C SER A 57 28.11 15.79 26.22
N GLY A 58 28.77 14.66 26.59
CA GLY A 58 29.21 14.38 27.96
C GLY A 58 28.22 13.56 28.80
N TRP A 59 27.18 12.98 28.19
CA TRP A 59 26.28 12.05 28.87
C TRP A 59 26.98 10.71 29.09
N SER A 60 26.74 10.09 30.26
CA SER A 60 27.13 8.68 30.44
C SER A 60 26.29 7.77 29.58
N GLU A 61 26.88 6.67 29.08
CA GLU A 61 26.22 5.75 28.18
C GLU A 61 24.91 5.16 28.78
N ASP A 62 24.97 4.74 30.04
CA ASP A 62 23.80 4.15 30.73
C ASP A 62 22.64 5.15 30.82
N ILE A 63 22.90 6.41 31.18
CA ILE A 63 21.82 7.44 31.26
C ILE A 63 21.35 7.87 29.90
N ALA A 64 22.22 7.88 28.89
CA ALA A 64 21.86 8.22 27.52
C ALA A 64 20.94 7.13 26.93
N ILE A 65 21.25 5.85 27.17
CA ILE A 65 20.40 4.72 26.76
C ILE A 65 19.04 4.81 27.48
N GLU A 66 19.03 4.98 28.80
CA GLU A 66 17.78 5.11 29.58
C GLU A 66 16.92 6.28 29.09
N ALA A 67 17.53 7.43 28.84
CA ALA A 67 16.84 8.63 28.31
C ALA A 67 16.24 8.35 26.94
N LEU A 68 17.00 7.71 26.05
CA LEU A 68 16.58 7.38 24.70
C LEU A 68 15.43 6.36 24.72
N GLU A 69 15.60 5.24 25.43
CA GLU A 69 14.60 4.20 25.53
C GLU A 69 13.30 4.68 26.19
N SER A 70 13.41 5.36 27.35
CA SER A 70 12.22 5.87 28.04
C SER A 70 11.50 6.90 27.20
N THR A 71 12.22 7.82 26.55
CA THR A 71 11.62 8.88 25.75
C THR A 71 10.92 8.33 24.51
N LEU A 72 11.59 7.44 23.77
CA LEU A 72 10.99 6.83 22.58
C LEU A 72 9.81 5.92 22.96
N ARG A 73 9.92 5.18 24.06
CA ARG A 73 8.82 4.38 24.59
C ARG A 73 7.62 5.26 24.98
N ASP A 74 7.86 6.35 25.74
CA ASP A 74 6.80 7.29 26.15
C ASP A 74 6.20 8.01 24.93
N HIS A 75 7.04 8.39 23.96
CA HIS A 75 6.59 9.01 22.72
C HIS A 75 5.74 8.06 21.88
N LEU A 76 6.14 6.80 21.76
CA LEU A 76 5.39 5.77 21.07
C LEU A 76 4.11 5.35 21.84
N GLN A 77 4.12 5.46 23.19
CA GLN A 77 2.95 5.20 24.04
C GLN A 77 2.05 6.43 24.19
N GLY A 78 2.60 7.64 24.15
CA GLY A 78 1.88 8.91 24.27
C GLY A 78 1.37 9.48 22.95
N THR A 79 1.85 8.98 21.82
CA THR A 79 1.20 9.25 20.53
C THR A 79 -0.12 8.49 20.53
N PRO A 80 -1.24 9.06 20.03
CA PRO A 80 -2.51 8.35 19.94
C PRO A 80 -2.48 7.17 18.95
N MET A 81 -1.37 6.47 18.83
CA MET A 81 -1.17 5.26 18.05
C MET A 81 -1.56 3.97 18.81
N GLN A 82 -2.19 4.09 19.98
CA GLN A 82 -2.93 2.98 20.58
C GLN A 82 -4.44 3.10 20.34
N GLN A 83 -4.86 3.49 19.17
CA GLN A 83 -6.05 2.83 18.63
C GLN A 83 -5.62 1.39 18.40
N ALA A 84 -6.17 0.48 19.21
CA ALA A 84 -5.95 -0.95 19.04
C ALA A 84 -6.09 -1.26 17.54
N LEU A 85 -5.06 -1.88 16.94
CA LEU A 85 -5.08 -2.23 15.51
C LEU A 85 -6.43 -2.87 15.19
N PRO A 86 -7.09 -2.49 14.10
CA PRO A 86 -8.33 -3.16 13.69
C PRO A 86 -8.12 -4.68 13.75
N PRO A 87 -9.10 -5.46 14.18
CA PRO A 87 -8.97 -6.92 14.24
C PRO A 87 -8.58 -7.46 12.86
N ALA A 88 -7.72 -8.49 12.83
CA ALA A 88 -7.43 -9.18 11.60
C ALA A 88 -8.66 -9.98 11.16
N VAL A 89 -8.97 -9.92 9.88
CA VAL A 89 -10.04 -10.68 9.26
C VAL A 89 -9.49 -11.75 8.31
N PRO A 90 -10.22 -12.83 8.03
CA PRO A 90 -9.85 -13.77 6.97
C PRO A 90 -9.67 -13.06 5.64
N VAL A 91 -8.68 -13.49 4.88
CA VAL A 91 -8.40 -12.95 3.54
C VAL A 91 -8.30 -14.08 2.51
N PRO A 92 -8.53 -13.80 1.24
CA PRO A 92 -8.23 -14.74 0.17
C PRO A 92 -6.76 -15.15 0.19
N VAL A 93 -6.49 -16.44 -0.02
CA VAL A 93 -5.13 -16.99 -0.05
C VAL A 93 -5.00 -17.93 -1.24
N PRO A 94 -4.21 -17.59 -2.26
CA PRO A 94 -3.86 -18.51 -3.33
C PRO A 94 -3.15 -19.76 -2.81
N SER A 95 -3.41 -20.91 -3.44
CA SER A 95 -2.81 -22.20 -3.05
C SER A 95 -1.35 -22.29 -3.52
N LEU A 96 -0.43 -21.70 -2.74
CA LEU A 96 1.00 -21.64 -3.03
C LEU A 96 1.87 -22.48 -2.06
N GLY A 97 1.26 -23.37 -1.26
CA GLY A 97 1.94 -24.10 -0.15
C GLY A 97 3.17 -24.87 -0.57
N ASP A 98 3.16 -25.49 -1.75
CA ASP A 98 4.28 -26.28 -2.28
C ASP A 98 5.13 -25.51 -3.30
N SER A 99 5.07 -24.18 -3.27
CA SER A 99 5.79 -23.29 -4.23
C SER A 99 5.54 -23.66 -5.71
N PRO A 100 4.29 -23.83 -6.15
CA PRO A 100 3.98 -24.27 -7.50
C PRO A 100 4.37 -23.21 -8.51
N LEU A 101 4.86 -23.64 -9.68
CA LEU A 101 5.07 -22.74 -10.83
C LEU A 101 3.76 -22.38 -11.52
N TYR A 102 2.71 -23.17 -11.31
CA TYR A 102 1.40 -23.01 -11.92
C TYR A 102 0.29 -23.37 -10.92
N VAL A 103 -0.82 -22.70 -11.03
CA VAL A 103 -2.07 -23.00 -10.31
C VAL A 103 -3.16 -23.24 -11.35
N ASP A 104 -3.90 -24.35 -11.22
CA ASP A 104 -5.08 -24.58 -12.05
C ASP A 104 -6.27 -23.84 -11.45
N ALA A 105 -6.86 -22.92 -12.22
CA ALA A 105 -7.95 -22.07 -11.81
C ALA A 105 -9.11 -22.18 -12.81
N ALA A 106 -10.12 -22.98 -12.48
CA ALA A 106 -11.31 -23.24 -13.33
C ALA A 106 -10.94 -23.55 -14.80
N GLY A 107 -10.01 -24.49 -15.00
CA GLY A 107 -9.57 -24.93 -16.33
C GLY A 107 -8.50 -24.07 -16.99
N GLN A 108 -8.12 -22.96 -16.39
CA GLN A 108 -6.98 -22.13 -16.84
C GLN A 108 -5.74 -22.45 -16.03
N ARG A 109 -4.63 -22.72 -16.73
CA ARG A 109 -3.32 -22.91 -16.11
C ARG A 109 -2.61 -21.56 -15.92
N VAL A 110 -2.70 -21.03 -14.72
CA VAL A 110 -2.14 -19.71 -14.33
C VAL A 110 -0.71 -19.88 -13.83
N ARG A 111 0.21 -19.06 -14.30
CA ARG A 111 1.62 -19.09 -13.87
C ARG A 111 1.79 -18.25 -12.59
N VAL A 112 2.60 -18.73 -11.66
CA VAL A 112 3.09 -17.93 -10.52
C VAL A 112 4.41 -17.28 -10.96
N LEU A 113 4.41 -15.96 -11.11
CA LEU A 113 5.59 -15.21 -11.55
C LEU A 113 6.44 -14.72 -10.39
N SER A 114 5.78 -14.29 -9.32
CA SER A 114 6.42 -13.76 -8.12
C SER A 114 5.46 -13.81 -6.95
N SER A 115 5.98 -13.98 -5.73
CA SER A 115 5.20 -13.88 -4.50
C SER A 115 6.01 -13.17 -3.41
N MET A 116 5.31 -12.36 -2.60
CA MET A 116 5.84 -11.66 -1.43
C MET A 116 4.91 -11.93 -0.25
N ALA A 117 5.48 -12.24 0.90
CA ALA A 117 4.69 -12.58 2.09
C ALA A 117 4.20 -11.35 2.86
N THR A 118 4.97 -10.26 2.85
CA THR A 118 4.62 -9.01 3.59
C THR A 118 5.05 -7.78 2.78
N PRO A 119 4.10 -7.02 2.25
CA PRO A 119 2.67 -7.33 2.10
C PRO A 119 2.43 -8.63 1.33
N HIS A 120 1.26 -9.24 1.51
CA HIS A 120 0.93 -10.43 0.73
C HIS A 120 0.57 -10.02 -0.69
N ILE A 121 1.54 -10.18 -1.61
CA ILE A 121 1.40 -9.85 -3.04
C ILE A 121 1.77 -11.08 -3.86
N VAL A 122 0.98 -11.40 -4.88
CA VAL A 122 1.31 -12.43 -5.86
C VAL A 122 1.10 -11.89 -7.27
N VAL A 123 2.12 -12.03 -8.11
CA VAL A 123 2.02 -11.71 -9.53
C VAL A 123 1.78 -12.99 -10.31
N PHE A 124 0.69 -13.01 -11.05
CA PHE A 124 0.26 -14.13 -11.86
C PHE A 124 0.42 -13.83 -13.35
N GLY A 125 0.82 -14.83 -14.11
CA GLY A 125 0.87 -14.79 -15.56
C GLY A 125 -0.22 -15.67 -16.17
N ASN A 126 -0.69 -15.27 -17.36
CA ASN A 126 -1.69 -16.04 -18.11
C ASN A 126 -3.01 -16.22 -17.33
N VAL A 127 -3.45 -15.18 -16.63
CA VAL A 127 -4.77 -15.15 -15.96
C VAL A 127 -5.88 -15.00 -16.99
N LEU A 128 -5.67 -14.18 -18.02
CA LEU A 128 -6.57 -14.01 -19.16
C LEU A 128 -5.85 -14.38 -20.45
N THR A 129 -6.62 -14.91 -21.39
CA THR A 129 -6.18 -15.07 -22.78
C THR A 129 -6.24 -13.72 -23.53
N PRO A 130 -5.50 -13.55 -24.63
CA PRO A 130 -5.61 -12.36 -25.46
C PRO A 130 -7.04 -12.09 -25.94
N ASP A 131 -7.79 -13.11 -26.33
CA ASP A 131 -9.17 -12.98 -26.81
C ASP A 131 -10.12 -12.50 -25.70
N GLU A 132 -9.94 -12.99 -24.46
CA GLU A 132 -10.71 -12.51 -23.30
C GLU A 132 -10.41 -11.03 -23.02
N CYS A 133 -9.14 -10.62 -23.11
CA CYS A 133 -8.76 -9.22 -22.96
C CYS A 133 -9.44 -8.33 -24.01
N ASP A 134 -9.40 -8.72 -25.28
CA ASP A 134 -10.03 -7.97 -26.38
C ASP A 134 -11.55 -7.91 -26.23
N THR A 135 -12.17 -9.01 -25.82
CA THR A 135 -13.61 -9.08 -25.58
C THR A 135 -14.03 -8.11 -24.47
N LEU A 136 -13.31 -8.10 -23.34
CA LEU A 136 -13.60 -7.19 -22.23
C LEU A 136 -13.42 -5.72 -22.63
N ILE A 137 -12.34 -5.39 -23.34
CA ILE A 137 -12.11 -4.03 -23.85
C ILE A 137 -13.22 -3.59 -24.80
N ALA A 138 -13.58 -4.44 -25.78
CA ALA A 138 -14.61 -4.12 -26.76
C ALA A 138 -15.99 -3.89 -26.11
N ALA A 139 -16.35 -4.71 -25.12
CA ALA A 139 -17.60 -4.60 -24.39
C ALA A 139 -17.63 -3.38 -23.45
N ALA A 140 -16.48 -2.99 -22.89
CA ALA A 140 -16.38 -1.84 -21.98
C ALA A 140 -16.31 -0.50 -22.71
N LYS A 141 -15.63 -0.43 -23.86
CA LYS A 141 -15.33 0.81 -24.59
C LYS A 141 -16.53 1.76 -24.80
N PRO A 142 -17.73 1.28 -25.23
CA PRO A 142 -18.89 2.17 -25.44
C PRO A 142 -19.54 2.65 -24.14
N ARG A 143 -19.15 2.11 -22.99
CA ARG A 143 -19.75 2.36 -21.65
C ARG A 143 -18.87 3.17 -20.73
N LEU A 144 -17.67 3.55 -21.17
CA LEU A 144 -16.72 4.30 -20.34
C LEU A 144 -17.24 5.68 -19.98
N ASN A 145 -17.13 6.00 -18.70
CA ASN A 145 -17.34 7.33 -18.15
C ASN A 145 -16.11 7.74 -17.33
N ARG A 146 -15.94 9.04 -17.00
CA ARG A 146 -14.88 9.45 -16.07
C ARG A 146 -15.04 8.67 -14.76
N SER A 147 -13.93 8.08 -14.28
CA SER A 147 -13.98 7.25 -13.06
C SER A 147 -14.31 8.10 -11.85
N LEU A 148 -15.20 7.56 -11.02
CA LEU A 148 -15.52 8.11 -9.71
C LEU A 148 -14.73 7.36 -8.64
N THR A 149 -14.47 8.02 -7.51
CA THR A 149 -13.94 7.40 -6.28
C THR A 149 -15.03 7.35 -5.22
N VAL A 150 -14.82 6.53 -4.19
CA VAL A 150 -15.75 6.50 -3.06
C VAL A 150 -15.53 7.75 -2.21
N ALA A 151 -16.60 8.51 -1.99
CA ALA A 151 -16.57 9.67 -1.10
C ALA A 151 -16.47 9.20 0.36
N VAL A 152 -15.31 9.35 0.97
CA VAL A 152 -15.02 8.85 2.34
C VAL A 152 -15.92 9.46 3.42
N LYS A 153 -16.40 10.69 3.20
CA LYS A 153 -17.29 11.39 4.16
C LYS A 153 -18.73 10.91 4.12
N THR A 154 -19.23 10.54 2.96
CA THR A 154 -20.65 10.22 2.75
C THR A 154 -20.90 8.76 2.41
N GLY A 155 -19.88 8.05 1.93
CA GLY A 155 -19.99 6.70 1.38
C GLY A 155 -20.61 6.65 -0.02
N GLY A 156 -20.82 7.82 -0.66
CA GLY A 156 -21.28 7.93 -2.05
C GLY A 156 -20.12 7.89 -3.04
N GLU A 157 -20.38 8.36 -4.27
CA GLU A 157 -19.39 8.48 -5.33
C GLU A 157 -19.06 9.95 -5.58
N GLU A 158 -17.79 10.25 -5.84
CA GLU A 158 -17.32 11.60 -6.16
C GLU A 158 -16.27 11.60 -7.27
N LEU A 159 -16.19 12.72 -8.00
CA LEU A 159 -15.08 12.99 -8.92
C LEU A 159 -13.85 13.38 -8.10
N ASN A 160 -12.73 12.72 -8.36
CA ASN A 160 -11.47 13.00 -7.68
C ASN A 160 -10.35 13.13 -8.73
N ASP A 161 -9.53 14.18 -8.62
CA ASP A 161 -8.40 14.42 -9.51
C ASP A 161 -7.19 13.51 -9.24
N ASP A 162 -7.21 12.75 -8.14
CA ASP A 162 -6.22 11.72 -7.87
C ASP A 162 -6.34 10.51 -8.80
N ARG A 163 -7.48 10.39 -9.51
CA ARG A 163 -7.76 9.35 -10.48
C ARG A 163 -8.23 9.93 -11.80
N THR A 164 -7.38 9.87 -12.82
CA THR A 164 -7.63 10.51 -14.12
C THR A 164 -8.07 9.54 -15.23
N SER A 165 -8.42 8.29 -14.86
CA SER A 165 -8.91 7.26 -15.78
C SER A 165 -10.40 7.44 -16.13
N SER A 166 -10.80 6.77 -17.21
CA SER A 166 -12.21 6.47 -17.50
C SER A 166 -12.51 5.03 -17.12
N GLY A 167 -13.72 4.74 -16.68
CA GLY A 167 -14.09 3.40 -16.24
C GLY A 167 -15.55 3.06 -16.40
N MET A 168 -15.85 1.77 -16.23
CA MET A 168 -17.19 1.22 -16.15
C MET A 168 -17.19 -0.05 -15.31
N PHE A 169 -18.34 -0.53 -14.89
CA PHE A 169 -18.49 -1.79 -14.18
C PHE A 169 -19.33 -2.79 -15.00
N PHE A 170 -18.84 -4.02 -15.06
CA PHE A 170 -19.70 -5.17 -15.32
C PHE A 170 -20.31 -5.65 -14.01
N ARG A 171 -21.59 -5.98 -14.05
CA ARG A 171 -22.23 -6.70 -12.96
C ARG A 171 -21.67 -8.12 -12.93
N ARG A 172 -21.79 -8.76 -11.78
CA ARG A 172 -21.46 -10.19 -11.66
C ARG A 172 -22.27 -10.99 -12.67
N ASP A 173 -21.60 -11.92 -13.36
CA ASP A 173 -22.22 -12.82 -14.35
C ASP A 173 -22.95 -12.07 -15.51
N GLU A 174 -22.53 -10.83 -15.85
CA GLU A 174 -23.21 -10.01 -16.86
C GLU A 174 -23.10 -10.57 -18.28
N ASN A 175 -22.01 -11.27 -18.58
CA ASN A 175 -21.80 -11.97 -19.84
C ASN A 175 -20.83 -13.14 -19.62
N GLU A 176 -20.70 -14.01 -20.65
CA GLU A 176 -19.96 -15.26 -20.52
C GLU A 176 -18.48 -15.05 -20.16
N VAL A 177 -17.80 -14.03 -20.73
CA VAL A 177 -16.40 -13.78 -20.41
C VAL A 177 -16.23 -13.30 -18.97
N VAL A 178 -17.13 -12.47 -18.45
CA VAL A 178 -17.13 -12.03 -17.06
C VAL A 178 -17.38 -13.20 -16.12
N LYS A 179 -18.35 -14.06 -16.43
CA LYS A 179 -18.67 -15.26 -15.64
C LYS A 179 -17.49 -16.22 -15.54
N VAL A 180 -16.91 -16.62 -16.66
CA VAL A 180 -15.73 -17.51 -16.69
C VAL A 180 -14.55 -16.90 -15.94
N LEU A 181 -14.33 -15.59 -16.09
CA LEU A 181 -13.27 -14.91 -15.37
C LEU A 181 -13.52 -14.89 -13.85
N GLU A 182 -14.75 -14.62 -13.41
CA GLU A 182 -15.08 -14.61 -11.97
C GLU A 182 -14.92 -16.01 -11.34
N GLU A 183 -15.32 -17.08 -12.03
CA GLU A 183 -15.08 -18.46 -11.60
C GLU A 183 -13.59 -18.76 -11.48
N ARG A 184 -12.80 -18.31 -12.46
CA ARG A 184 -11.34 -18.44 -12.45
C ARG A 184 -10.69 -17.70 -11.29
N LEU A 185 -11.06 -16.43 -11.06
CA LEU A 185 -10.52 -15.64 -9.96
C LEU A 185 -10.89 -16.23 -8.60
N ALA A 186 -12.12 -16.67 -8.41
CA ALA A 186 -12.56 -17.32 -7.18
C ALA A 186 -11.75 -18.60 -6.87
N ALA A 187 -11.54 -19.45 -7.89
CA ALA A 187 -10.71 -20.64 -7.76
C ALA A 187 -9.23 -20.30 -7.50
N LEU A 188 -8.69 -19.27 -8.17
CA LEU A 188 -7.28 -18.85 -8.05
C LEU A 188 -6.91 -18.42 -6.64
N VAL A 189 -7.81 -17.72 -5.95
CA VAL A 189 -7.54 -17.14 -4.62
C VAL A 189 -8.34 -17.77 -3.48
N ASN A 190 -9.03 -18.89 -3.72
CA ASN A 190 -9.87 -19.60 -2.74
C ASN A 190 -10.87 -18.67 -2.03
N TRP A 191 -11.66 -17.93 -2.80
CA TRP A 191 -12.65 -17.00 -2.24
C TRP A 191 -13.99 -17.09 -2.95
N PRO A 192 -15.13 -17.02 -2.24
CA PRO A 192 -16.45 -17.15 -2.86
C PRO A 192 -16.71 -16.06 -3.91
N ILE A 193 -17.29 -16.44 -5.05
CA ILE A 193 -17.63 -15.50 -6.14
C ILE A 193 -18.56 -14.39 -5.64
N GLU A 194 -19.54 -14.77 -4.81
CA GLU A 194 -20.53 -13.85 -4.25
C GLU A 194 -19.93 -12.78 -3.32
N ASN A 195 -18.71 -12.99 -2.84
CA ASN A 195 -17.99 -11.99 -2.07
C ASN A 195 -17.22 -10.98 -2.95
N GLY A 196 -17.31 -11.09 -4.26
CA GLY A 196 -16.71 -10.15 -5.21
C GLY A 196 -17.60 -8.96 -5.52
N GLU A 197 -17.04 -7.76 -5.60
CA GLU A 197 -17.70 -6.61 -6.23
C GLU A 197 -17.84 -6.85 -7.74
N GLY A 198 -18.58 -6.01 -8.46
CA GLY A 198 -18.59 -6.03 -9.92
C GLY A 198 -17.18 -5.88 -10.50
N LEU A 199 -16.97 -6.36 -11.72
CA LEU A 199 -15.68 -6.23 -12.40
C LEU A 199 -15.54 -4.80 -12.95
N GLN A 200 -14.60 -4.00 -12.42
CA GLN A 200 -14.34 -2.66 -12.92
C GLN A 200 -13.34 -2.70 -14.08
N ILE A 201 -13.69 -2.12 -15.21
CA ILE A 201 -12.76 -1.88 -16.31
C ILE A 201 -12.31 -0.42 -16.26
N LEU A 202 -11.01 -0.20 -16.42
CA LEU A 202 -10.39 1.11 -16.40
C LEU A 202 -9.52 1.32 -17.62
N HIS A 203 -9.59 2.51 -18.16
CA HIS A 203 -8.82 2.97 -19.31
C HIS A 203 -8.01 4.21 -18.96
N TYR A 204 -6.71 4.14 -19.17
CA TYR A 204 -5.73 5.21 -18.93
C TYR A 204 -5.11 5.62 -20.26
N LYS A 205 -5.26 6.89 -20.61
CA LYS A 205 -4.60 7.53 -21.74
C LYS A 205 -3.22 8.05 -21.33
N PRO A 206 -2.35 8.45 -22.27
CA PRO A 206 -1.10 9.15 -21.94
C PRO A 206 -1.31 10.29 -20.94
N GLY A 207 -0.50 10.33 -19.89
CA GLY A 207 -0.60 11.26 -18.77
C GLY A 207 -1.56 10.86 -17.66
N ALA A 208 -2.41 9.83 -17.86
CA ALA A 208 -3.33 9.37 -16.83
C ALA A 208 -2.61 8.48 -15.81
N GLU A 209 -2.99 8.66 -14.55
CA GLU A 209 -2.46 7.95 -13.39
C GLU A 209 -3.54 7.68 -12.34
N TYR A 210 -3.20 6.91 -11.33
CA TYR A 210 -3.93 6.85 -10.07
C TYR A 210 -2.94 6.92 -8.92
N LYS A 211 -3.01 7.99 -8.13
CA LYS A 211 -2.10 8.24 -7.02
C LYS A 211 -2.14 7.11 -5.99
N PRO A 212 -1.07 6.92 -5.19
CA PRO A 212 -1.05 5.90 -4.16
C PRO A 212 -2.22 6.04 -3.18
N HIS A 213 -2.92 4.92 -2.96
CA HIS A 213 -4.12 4.82 -2.11
C HIS A 213 -4.24 3.41 -1.51
N TYR A 214 -5.12 3.28 -0.54
CA TYR A 214 -5.55 1.99 0.01
C TYR A 214 -6.92 1.63 -0.54
N ASP A 215 -7.13 0.35 -0.80
CA ASP A 215 -8.44 -0.15 -1.25
C ASP A 215 -9.40 -0.49 -0.11
N TYR A 216 -8.88 -0.72 1.10
CA TYR A 216 -9.73 -0.88 2.27
C TYR A 216 -10.39 0.45 2.65
N PHE A 217 -11.56 0.37 3.29
CA PHE A 217 -12.25 1.55 3.81
C PHE A 217 -11.73 1.84 5.21
N ASP A 218 -11.19 3.04 5.43
CA ASP A 218 -10.65 3.45 6.73
C ASP A 218 -11.77 3.44 7.78
N PRO A 219 -11.62 2.66 8.87
CA PRO A 219 -12.60 2.61 9.95
C PRO A 219 -12.85 3.96 10.64
N ALA A 220 -11.89 4.89 10.58
CA ALA A 220 -12.00 6.22 11.16
C ALA A 220 -12.89 7.17 10.32
N GLU A 221 -13.14 6.86 9.05
CA GLU A 221 -13.94 7.71 8.18
C GLU A 221 -15.44 7.59 8.44
N PRO A 222 -16.18 8.73 8.52
CA PRO A 222 -17.60 8.75 8.88
C PRO A 222 -18.50 7.96 7.95
N GLY A 223 -18.15 7.86 6.66
CA GLY A 223 -18.91 7.12 5.64
C GLY A 223 -18.73 5.61 5.70
N THR A 224 -17.64 5.13 6.30
CA THR A 224 -17.26 3.72 6.32
C THR A 224 -18.34 2.78 6.87
N PRO A 225 -19.01 3.07 8.01
CA PRO A 225 -20.06 2.19 8.51
C PRO A 225 -21.19 1.94 7.51
N THR A 226 -21.49 2.93 6.66
CA THR A 226 -22.51 2.78 5.61
C THR A 226 -22.03 1.88 4.48
N ILE A 227 -20.78 2.04 4.03
CA ILE A 227 -20.17 1.24 2.98
C ILE A 227 -20.06 -0.23 3.41
N LEU A 228 -19.68 -0.48 4.66
CA LEU A 228 -19.48 -1.83 5.20
C LEU A 228 -20.78 -2.65 5.33
N LYS A 229 -21.96 -2.01 5.27
CA LYS A 229 -23.24 -2.75 5.25
C LYS A 229 -23.33 -3.72 4.08
N ARG A 230 -22.74 -3.36 2.93
CA ARG A 230 -22.69 -4.20 1.74
C ARG A 230 -21.37 -5.00 1.72
N GLY A 231 -21.43 -6.25 2.09
CA GLY A 231 -20.30 -7.18 1.97
C GLY A 231 -19.18 -7.04 3.00
N GLY A 232 -19.24 -6.13 3.96
CA GLY A 232 -18.15 -5.90 4.92
C GLY A 232 -16.98 -5.13 4.32
N GLN A 233 -15.79 -5.32 4.88
CA GLN A 233 -14.56 -4.67 4.41
C GLN A 233 -14.07 -5.28 3.09
N ARG A 234 -13.33 -4.51 2.29
CA ARG A 234 -12.47 -5.07 1.24
C ARG A 234 -11.28 -5.75 1.92
N VAL A 235 -10.94 -6.94 1.46
CA VAL A 235 -9.89 -7.78 2.05
C VAL A 235 -8.81 -8.18 1.04
N ALA A 236 -9.08 -8.03 -0.24
CA ALA A 236 -8.11 -8.23 -1.29
C ALA A 236 -8.52 -7.53 -2.59
N THR A 237 -7.52 -7.34 -3.46
CA THR A 237 -7.66 -6.75 -4.78
C THR A 237 -6.91 -7.61 -5.80
N ILE A 238 -7.51 -7.77 -6.99
CA ILE A 238 -6.86 -8.36 -8.15
C ILE A 238 -6.92 -7.32 -9.28
N ILE A 239 -5.76 -6.89 -9.75
CA ILE A 239 -5.62 -6.00 -10.91
C ILE A 239 -5.11 -6.84 -12.08
N MET A 240 -5.89 -6.93 -13.14
CA MET A 240 -5.57 -7.68 -14.36
C MET A 240 -5.26 -6.72 -15.49
N TYR A 241 -4.21 -6.97 -16.23
CA TYR A 241 -3.77 -6.12 -17.34
C TYR A 241 -4.38 -6.62 -18.66
N LEU A 242 -5.27 -5.82 -19.26
CA LEU A 242 -5.94 -6.16 -20.51
C LEU A 242 -5.16 -5.68 -21.74
N SER A 243 -4.31 -4.67 -21.57
CA SER A 243 -3.39 -4.20 -22.62
C SER A 243 -2.03 -3.84 -22.03
N GLU A 244 -1.06 -3.69 -22.90
CA GLU A 244 0.29 -3.21 -22.58
C GLU A 244 0.44 -1.80 -23.13
N PRO A 245 0.69 -0.77 -22.31
CA PRO A 245 1.13 0.53 -22.81
C PRO A 245 2.56 0.42 -23.37
N GLU A 246 2.92 1.29 -24.29
CA GLU A 246 4.28 1.31 -24.84
C GLU A 246 5.32 1.72 -23.79
N LYS A 247 4.92 2.56 -22.80
CA LYS A 247 5.81 3.03 -21.74
C LYS A 247 5.03 3.51 -20.51
N GLY A 248 5.53 3.17 -19.32
CA GLY A 248 4.95 3.55 -18.03
C GLY A 248 3.75 2.69 -17.63
N GLY A 249 2.89 3.20 -16.78
CA GLY A 249 1.64 2.55 -16.38
C GLY A 249 1.78 1.36 -15.43
N GLY A 250 2.92 1.16 -14.77
CA GLY A 250 3.12 0.11 -13.77
C GLY A 250 2.15 0.22 -12.59
N THR A 251 1.93 -0.89 -11.89
CA THR A 251 1.28 -0.87 -10.58
C THR A 251 2.35 -0.78 -9.51
N THR A 252 2.35 0.31 -8.74
CA THR A 252 3.38 0.59 -7.73
C THR A 252 2.90 0.26 -6.33
N PHE A 253 3.82 -0.23 -5.48
CA PHE A 253 3.66 -0.44 -4.05
C PHE A 253 4.77 0.32 -3.32
N PRO A 254 4.57 1.62 -2.98
CA PRO A 254 5.63 2.49 -2.46
C PRO A 254 6.28 1.97 -1.17
N ASP A 255 5.50 1.42 -0.25
CA ASP A 255 5.99 0.93 1.07
C ASP A 255 7.05 -0.18 0.95
N VAL A 256 7.11 -0.86 -0.20
CA VAL A 256 8.04 -1.97 -0.46
C VAL A 256 8.85 -1.78 -1.74
N GLN A 257 8.77 -0.59 -2.35
CA GLN A 257 9.52 -0.22 -3.55
C GLN A 257 9.34 -1.21 -4.71
N LEU A 258 8.14 -1.80 -4.83
CA LEU A 258 7.80 -2.73 -5.90
C LEU A 258 7.01 -2.00 -6.99
N GLU A 259 7.37 -2.24 -8.25
CA GLU A 259 6.58 -1.89 -9.41
C GLU A 259 6.33 -3.13 -10.27
N VAL A 260 5.08 -3.38 -10.60
CA VAL A 260 4.63 -4.49 -11.45
C VAL A 260 4.33 -3.96 -12.84
N ALA A 261 5.06 -4.43 -13.84
CA ALA A 261 4.86 -4.05 -15.23
C ALA A 261 3.48 -4.54 -15.74
N PRO A 262 2.74 -3.72 -16.49
CA PRO A 262 1.41 -4.04 -16.99
C PRO A 262 1.46 -4.93 -18.23
N GLN A 263 1.83 -6.19 -18.07
CA GLN A 263 1.86 -7.18 -19.14
C GLN A 263 0.48 -7.79 -19.39
N ARG A 264 0.03 -7.76 -20.63
CA ARG A 264 -1.29 -8.24 -21.04
C ARG A 264 -1.53 -9.70 -20.63
N GLY A 265 -2.70 -9.96 -20.07
CA GLY A 265 -3.11 -11.28 -19.57
C GLY A 265 -2.57 -11.63 -18.19
N ASN A 266 -1.63 -10.86 -17.63
CA ASN A 266 -1.14 -11.04 -16.28
C ASN A 266 -2.01 -10.31 -15.25
N ALA A 267 -1.79 -10.65 -13.97
CA ALA A 267 -2.47 -9.99 -12.87
C ALA A 267 -1.55 -9.83 -11.66
N VAL A 268 -1.83 -8.81 -10.85
CA VAL A 268 -1.31 -8.69 -9.50
C VAL A 268 -2.46 -8.83 -8.49
N PHE A 269 -2.30 -9.77 -7.58
CA PHE A 269 -3.16 -9.99 -6.42
C PHE A 269 -2.48 -9.47 -5.18
N PHE A 270 -3.21 -8.81 -4.30
CA PHE A 270 -2.73 -8.47 -2.96
C PHE A 270 -3.88 -8.50 -1.95
N SER A 271 -3.57 -8.95 -0.74
CA SER A 271 -4.55 -9.07 0.35
C SER A 271 -4.09 -8.34 1.61
N TYR A 272 -5.05 -7.89 2.39
CA TYR A 272 -4.85 -7.07 3.57
C TYR A 272 -5.85 -7.44 4.66
N SER A 273 -5.37 -8.17 5.68
CA SER A 273 -6.19 -8.67 6.79
C SER A 273 -6.62 -7.59 7.78
N ARG A 274 -6.09 -6.38 7.67
CA ARG A 274 -6.42 -5.23 8.50
C ARG A 274 -6.59 -3.99 7.66
N ALA A 275 -7.66 -3.23 7.89
CA ALA A 275 -7.88 -1.92 7.31
C ALA A 275 -6.98 -0.89 8.02
N HIS A 276 -5.67 -0.98 7.79
CA HIS A 276 -4.66 -0.17 8.45
C HIS A 276 -3.37 -0.12 7.61
N PRO A 277 -2.59 0.98 7.63
CA PRO A 277 -1.33 1.09 6.89
C PRO A 277 -0.29 -0.01 7.18
N ILE A 278 -0.36 -0.66 8.34
CA ILE A 278 0.50 -1.82 8.67
C ILE A 278 0.38 -2.97 7.66
N SER A 279 -0.71 -3.01 6.89
CA SER A 279 -0.90 -3.96 5.78
C SER A 279 0.12 -3.75 4.67
N LYS A 280 0.73 -2.55 4.56
CA LYS A 280 1.63 -2.14 3.48
C LYS A 280 1.02 -2.36 2.09
N SER A 281 -0.31 -2.27 1.99
CA SER A 281 -1.05 -2.42 0.74
C SER A 281 -1.26 -1.09 0.01
N LEU A 282 -0.55 -0.02 0.41
CA LEU A 282 -0.51 1.24 -0.33
C LEU A 282 -0.05 0.95 -1.75
N HIS A 283 -0.86 1.30 -2.73
CA HIS A 283 -0.55 1.05 -4.14
C HIS A 283 -1.11 2.16 -5.03
N GLY A 284 -0.55 2.26 -6.25
CA GLY A 284 -0.97 3.23 -7.23
C GLY A 284 -0.75 2.74 -8.66
N GLY A 285 -1.27 3.48 -9.61
CA GLY A 285 -0.98 3.30 -11.03
C GLY A 285 -0.06 4.42 -11.51
N ALA A 286 1.19 4.07 -11.83
CA ALA A 286 2.14 5.03 -12.39
C ALA A 286 1.59 5.68 -13.67
N PRO A 287 2.01 6.91 -14.01
CA PRO A 287 1.58 7.59 -15.22
C PRO A 287 1.84 6.74 -16.48
N VAL A 288 0.86 6.65 -17.35
CA VAL A 288 1.05 6.13 -18.72
C VAL A 288 1.84 7.19 -19.49
N ILE A 289 3.03 6.83 -19.98
CA ILE A 289 3.91 7.75 -20.70
C ILE A 289 3.63 7.72 -22.20
N ALA A 290 3.41 6.51 -22.76
CA ALA A 290 3.07 6.30 -24.15
C ALA A 290 2.16 5.09 -24.32
N GLY A 291 1.32 5.11 -25.34
CA GLY A 291 0.29 4.10 -25.56
C GLY A 291 -0.91 4.28 -24.62
N GLU A 292 -1.73 3.25 -24.49
CA GLU A 292 -2.92 3.22 -23.64
C GLU A 292 -2.91 1.98 -22.74
N LYS A 293 -3.33 2.15 -21.48
CA LYS A 293 -3.43 1.06 -20.53
C LYS A 293 -4.89 0.74 -20.23
N TRP A 294 -5.24 -0.54 -20.35
CA TRP A 294 -6.53 -1.08 -19.94
C TRP A 294 -6.32 -2.11 -18.86
N ILE A 295 -7.08 -2.01 -17.78
CA ILE A 295 -7.07 -2.99 -16.69
C ILE A 295 -8.50 -3.39 -16.31
N ALA A 296 -8.60 -4.57 -15.71
CA ALA A 296 -9.79 -5.00 -14.98
C ALA A 296 -9.42 -5.14 -13.50
N THR A 297 -10.24 -4.57 -12.62
CA THR A 297 -10.04 -4.65 -11.17
C THR A 297 -11.18 -5.41 -10.52
N LYS A 298 -10.84 -6.37 -9.67
CA LYS A 298 -11.79 -7.12 -8.84
C LYS A 298 -11.45 -6.93 -7.38
N TRP A 299 -12.36 -6.30 -6.64
CA TRP A 299 -12.29 -6.21 -5.18
C TRP A 299 -13.05 -7.36 -4.54
N LEU A 300 -12.44 -7.93 -3.51
CA LEU A 300 -13.00 -9.03 -2.73
C LEU A 300 -13.36 -8.54 -1.34
N ARG A 301 -14.56 -8.88 -0.92
CA ARG A 301 -15.17 -8.44 0.34
C ARG A 301 -15.15 -9.58 1.36
N GLU A 302 -15.26 -9.23 2.64
CA GLU A 302 -15.37 -10.20 3.74
C GLU A 302 -16.56 -11.14 3.58
N ARG A 303 -17.66 -10.61 3.07
CA ARG A 303 -18.96 -11.30 3.01
C ARG A 303 -19.58 -11.06 1.67
N ARG A 304 -20.71 -11.76 1.44
CA ARG A 304 -21.51 -11.60 0.23
C ARG A 304 -21.82 -10.12 -0.06
N PHE A 305 -21.53 -9.71 -1.28
CA PHE A 305 -21.73 -8.37 -1.78
C PHE A 305 -22.97 -8.32 -2.67
N GLU A 306 -24.00 -7.60 -2.22
CA GLU A 306 -25.30 -7.45 -2.90
C GLU A 306 -25.60 -5.98 -3.20
#